data_17dcc00d152c0bd6790bee42259f7289
#
_entry.id   17dcc00d152c0bd6790bee42259f7289
#
_cell.length_a   1.000
_cell.length_b   1.000
_cell.length_c   1.000
_cell.angle_alpha   90.00
_cell.angle_beta   90.00
_cell.angle_gamma   90.00
#
_symmetry.space_group_name_H-M   'P 1'
#
loop_
_entity.id
_entity.type
_entity.pdbx_description
1 polymer ?
#
loop_
_entity_poly.entity_id
_entity_poly.type
_entity_poly.pdbx_seq_one_letter_code
_entity_poly.pdbx_strand_id
1 'polypeptide(L)'
;MVNILLKCVNHFQNHLKIAILNENKKMMHFIPHLRNKTLNMLERDTMPISHNAEDYKKKLINTKFDSIYNNMQIHKCVNRTEMASIIDLINSVHDIDNDNTLLLLSWCNNLINCLPMDKVKLGRSLWLILDVCNFEMSTAHYNELLNLYTRNEYDFSIMELLMHMKCKQIYPDDITYKICIEYCCMKGNIDMALMFIENLQKLQYHVSESVFDSLILGYSQSGDIENANKILDYMIQQKLKLTNKTYAALIYTHAKLNNVAKIKEIIQHCNLNNIYFSNKNILNMIYILTRNNNINDVHTMYQYLRKKNTILSTEIEIILKLISINHIHLAIKALLCIGLHVKHPQFESILSLIFKHVVNNRMLINDIIKLCMISDNKAEFKKYLLMLLYYSLMKNDHLSIPLLKIFKNYYLIKPHYFWPLLLRQAIKYDVQGILDILKIMVNDFNVLPCIDTVTDYVLPFIFGQTSHVRNLLMKHNISETMINNAYVLLLLKKRKIVEASIYMRFFKGDYFYKIIAAELRLAAIFKNDTYNFVNISKNLLESTNLDSTLMLHTISNNVTFVPMDTQLQDFMIDFPSHKSWLIRLINRLVNNNVSLKTETARRIHRFLDSRITDDVLQDLKSLTE
;
A
#
# COMPACT_ATOMS: atom_id res chain seq x y z
N MET A 1 -22.13 1.67 -0.95
CA MET A 1 -21.10 2.68 -0.65
C MET A 1 -19.72 2.05 -0.58
N VAL A 2 -19.45 1.04 0.24
CA VAL A 2 -18.14 0.37 0.37
C VAL A 2 -17.61 -0.15 -0.97
N ASN A 3 -18.44 -0.76 -1.81
CA ASN A 3 -18.04 -1.25 -3.14
C ASN A 3 -17.69 -0.13 -4.14
N ILE A 4 -18.29 1.06 -3.99
CA ILE A 4 -17.94 2.24 -4.80
C ILE A 4 -16.58 2.77 -4.33
N LEU A 5 -16.38 2.87 -3.01
CA LEU A 5 -15.12 3.30 -2.42
C LEU A 5 -13.95 2.38 -2.81
N LEU A 6 -14.15 1.06 -2.79
CA LEU A 6 -13.16 0.07 -3.23
C LEU A 6 -12.84 0.18 -4.73
N LYS A 7 -13.86 0.40 -5.59
CA LYS A 7 -13.65 0.64 -7.03
C LYS A 7 -12.89 1.95 -7.28
N CYS A 8 -13.22 3.03 -6.56
CA CYS A 8 -12.53 4.31 -6.67
C CYS A 8 -11.06 4.22 -6.23
N VAL A 9 -10.76 3.52 -5.14
CA VAL A 9 -9.38 3.28 -4.66
C VAL A 9 -8.59 2.46 -5.68
N ASN A 10 -9.19 1.41 -6.25
CA ASN A 10 -8.53 0.58 -7.27
C ASN A 10 -8.32 1.34 -8.58
N HIS A 11 -9.30 2.15 -9.01
CA HIS A 11 -9.20 2.99 -10.20
C HIS A 11 -8.09 4.05 -10.05
N PHE A 12 -8.02 4.71 -8.89
CA PHE A 12 -6.95 5.66 -8.57
C PHE A 12 -5.58 4.98 -8.56
N GLN A 13 -5.45 3.82 -7.91
CA GLN A 13 -4.19 3.06 -7.88
C GLN A 13 -3.74 2.67 -9.30
N ASN A 14 -4.66 2.30 -10.18
CA ASN A 14 -4.36 1.96 -11.56
C ASN A 14 -3.97 3.18 -12.40
N HIS A 15 -4.68 4.30 -12.27
CA HIS A 15 -4.33 5.54 -12.99
C HIS A 15 -3.01 6.15 -12.54
N LEU A 16 -2.72 6.14 -11.25
CA LEU A 16 -1.42 6.63 -10.74
C LEU A 16 -0.27 5.70 -11.17
N LYS A 17 -0.50 4.39 -11.22
CA LYS A 17 0.46 3.42 -11.77
C LYS A 17 0.70 3.62 -13.27
N ILE A 18 -0.36 3.87 -14.05
CA ILE A 18 -0.25 4.15 -15.49
C ILE A 18 0.51 5.46 -15.73
N ALA A 19 0.27 6.50 -14.90
CA ALA A 19 1.02 7.75 -14.97
C ALA A 19 2.52 7.56 -14.65
N ILE A 20 2.84 6.75 -13.63
CA ILE A 20 4.22 6.38 -13.27
C ILE A 20 4.85 5.52 -14.36
N LEU A 21 4.11 4.60 -14.98
CA LEU A 21 4.57 3.71 -16.04
C LEU A 21 4.79 4.43 -17.37
N ASN A 22 3.94 5.41 -17.72
CA ASN A 22 4.06 6.17 -18.96
C ASN A 22 5.23 7.17 -18.94
N GLU A 23 5.62 7.65 -17.77
CA GLU A 23 6.81 8.51 -17.63
C GLU A 23 8.12 7.72 -17.50
N ASN A 24 8.07 6.41 -17.16
CA ASN A 24 9.23 5.55 -16.97
C ASN A 24 9.07 4.18 -17.64
N LYS A 25 9.14 4.10 -18.97
CA LYS A 25 9.21 2.81 -19.71
C LYS A 25 10.36 1.87 -19.26
N LYS A 26 11.30 2.34 -18.43
CA LYS A 26 12.40 1.55 -17.85
C LYS A 26 12.07 0.88 -16.50
N MET A 27 10.90 1.13 -15.89
CA MET A 27 10.48 0.54 -14.61
C MET A 27 9.63 -0.73 -14.74
N MET A 28 9.60 -1.38 -15.88
CA MET A 28 8.76 -2.57 -16.14
C MET A 28 9.13 -3.84 -15.35
N HIS A 29 10.20 -3.83 -14.55
CA HIS A 29 10.60 -5.01 -13.77
C HIS A 29 9.98 -5.14 -12.37
N PHE A 30 9.16 -4.20 -11.92
CA PHE A 30 8.64 -4.17 -10.54
C PHE A 30 7.18 -4.57 -10.33
N ILE A 31 6.44 -5.04 -11.36
CA ILE A 31 5.00 -5.35 -11.23
C ILE A 31 4.63 -6.76 -11.76
N PRO A 32 5.11 -7.86 -11.19
CA PRO A 32 4.47 -9.16 -11.42
C PRO A 32 3.28 -9.44 -10.49
N HIS A 33 3.22 -8.82 -9.28
CA HIS A 33 2.29 -9.26 -8.24
C HIS A 33 0.86 -8.71 -8.29
N LEU A 34 0.55 -7.70 -9.12
CA LEU A 34 -0.79 -7.08 -9.15
C LEU A 34 -1.70 -7.62 -10.25
N ARG A 35 -1.14 -8.27 -11.27
CA ARG A 35 -1.93 -8.92 -12.34
C ARG A 35 -2.71 -10.13 -11.80
N ASN A 36 -2.15 -10.83 -10.82
CA ASN A 36 -2.78 -12.03 -10.24
C ASN A 36 -3.88 -11.72 -9.21
N LYS A 37 -3.89 -10.52 -8.61
CA LYS A 37 -4.91 -10.16 -7.60
C LYS A 37 -6.26 -9.76 -8.21
N THR A 38 -6.25 -9.18 -9.41
CA THR A 38 -7.48 -8.79 -10.13
C THR A 38 -8.13 -9.96 -10.88
N LEU A 39 -7.35 -10.92 -11.36
CA LEU A 39 -7.88 -12.16 -11.97
C LEU A 39 -8.54 -13.07 -10.91
N ASN A 40 -7.96 -13.19 -9.73
CA ASN A 40 -8.52 -14.03 -8.64
C ASN A 40 -9.78 -13.44 -7.96
N MET A 41 -10.13 -12.16 -8.19
CA MET A 41 -11.39 -11.58 -7.69
C MET A 41 -12.56 -11.74 -8.66
N LEU A 42 -12.30 -11.97 -9.95
CA LEU A 42 -13.32 -12.16 -10.97
C LEU A 42 -13.79 -13.63 -11.08
N GLU A 43 -13.00 -14.59 -10.57
CA GLU A 43 -13.35 -16.02 -10.58
C GLU A 43 -14.11 -16.49 -9.34
N ARG A 44 -14.40 -15.63 -8.36
CA ARG A 44 -15.05 -16.04 -7.08
C ARG A 44 -16.55 -16.21 -7.12
N ASP A 45 -17.24 -15.88 -8.21
CA ASP A 45 -18.71 -15.87 -8.21
C ASP A 45 -19.40 -17.04 -8.95
N THR A 46 -18.67 -18.05 -9.44
CA THR A 46 -19.31 -19.20 -10.10
C THR A 46 -18.53 -20.50 -9.94
N MET A 47 -18.51 -21.10 -8.74
CA MET A 47 -18.23 -22.52 -8.61
C MET A 47 -18.96 -23.15 -7.41
N PRO A 48 -19.50 -24.35 -7.53
CA PRO A 48 -20.13 -25.06 -6.41
C PRO A 48 -19.06 -25.50 -5.40
N ILE A 49 -19.40 -25.34 -4.12
CA ILE A 49 -18.60 -25.79 -2.99
C ILE A 49 -18.49 -27.32 -3.06
N SER A 50 -17.35 -27.83 -3.50
CA SER A 50 -17.02 -29.25 -3.50
C SER A 50 -15.71 -29.49 -2.75
N HIS A 51 -15.52 -30.68 -2.17
CA HIS A 51 -14.33 -31.14 -1.45
C HIS A 51 -12.99 -30.86 -2.17
N ASN A 52 -13.00 -30.66 -3.50
CA ASN A 52 -11.85 -30.31 -4.31
C ASN A 52 -11.24 -28.92 -4.02
N ALA A 53 -11.97 -28.00 -3.37
CA ALA A 53 -11.46 -26.64 -3.12
C ALA A 53 -10.50 -26.58 -1.91
N GLU A 54 -10.73 -27.41 -0.90
CA GLU A 54 -9.83 -27.47 0.28
C GLU A 54 -8.52 -28.17 -0.07
N ASP A 55 -8.58 -29.27 -0.81
CA ASP A 55 -7.38 -29.99 -1.28
C ASP A 55 -6.52 -29.11 -2.20
N TYR A 56 -7.14 -28.30 -3.06
CA TYR A 56 -6.43 -27.34 -3.89
C TYR A 56 -5.73 -26.26 -3.04
N LYS A 57 -6.41 -25.74 -2.00
CA LYS A 57 -5.82 -24.74 -1.10
C LYS A 57 -4.66 -25.33 -0.29
N LYS A 58 -4.78 -26.57 0.22
CA LYS A 58 -3.68 -27.28 0.91
C LYS A 58 -2.48 -27.45 -0.01
N LYS A 59 -2.68 -27.88 -1.25
CA LYS A 59 -1.62 -27.99 -2.25
C LYS A 59 -0.96 -26.63 -2.54
N LEU A 60 -1.73 -25.56 -2.59
CA LEU A 60 -1.23 -24.19 -2.78
C LEU A 60 -0.40 -23.71 -1.57
N ILE A 61 -0.80 -24.06 -0.33
CA ILE A 61 -0.03 -23.76 0.89
C ILE A 61 1.33 -24.46 0.81
N ASN A 62 1.35 -25.76 0.51
CA ASN A 62 2.58 -26.54 0.43
C ASN A 62 3.52 -25.99 -0.66
N THR A 63 3.03 -25.67 -1.84
CA THR A 63 3.85 -25.09 -2.92
C THR A 63 4.44 -23.73 -2.55
N LYS A 64 3.69 -22.89 -1.86
CA LYS A 64 4.18 -21.58 -1.38
C LYS A 64 5.16 -21.75 -0.22
N PHE A 65 4.90 -22.68 0.68
CA PHE A 65 5.80 -23.01 1.77
C PHE A 65 7.15 -23.48 1.24
N ASP A 66 7.18 -24.41 0.27
CA ASP A 66 8.40 -24.89 -0.39
C ASP A 66 9.17 -23.75 -1.07
N SER A 67 8.46 -22.82 -1.71
CA SER A 67 9.07 -21.62 -2.31
C SER A 67 9.76 -20.75 -1.26
N ILE A 68 9.10 -20.49 -0.12
CA ILE A 68 9.67 -19.68 0.97
C ILE A 68 10.82 -20.46 1.65
N TYR A 69 10.66 -21.75 1.86
CA TYR A 69 11.69 -22.61 2.43
C TYR A 69 12.98 -22.56 1.59
N ASN A 70 12.86 -22.70 0.27
CA ASN A 70 13.98 -22.60 -0.66
C ASN A 70 14.63 -21.21 -0.64
N ASN A 71 13.82 -20.14 -0.60
CA ASN A 71 14.33 -18.78 -0.47
C ASN A 71 15.09 -18.57 0.86
N MET A 72 14.62 -19.18 1.95
CA MET A 72 15.30 -19.15 3.25
C MET A 72 16.62 -19.90 3.24
N GLN A 73 16.71 -21.04 2.56
CA GLN A 73 17.96 -21.81 2.45
C GLN A 73 19.03 -21.02 1.65
N ILE A 74 18.63 -20.40 0.54
CA ILE A 74 19.56 -19.73 -0.36
C ILE A 74 19.89 -18.30 0.13
N HIS A 75 18.87 -17.50 0.47
CA HIS A 75 19.00 -16.06 0.73
C HIS A 75 18.90 -15.69 2.22
N LYS A 76 18.52 -16.62 3.09
CA LYS A 76 18.27 -16.42 4.53
C LYS A 76 17.28 -15.29 4.83
N CYS A 77 16.37 -15.01 3.90
CA CYS A 77 15.39 -13.93 4.01
C CYS A 77 14.09 -14.29 3.26
N VAL A 78 12.98 -13.69 3.70
CA VAL A 78 11.63 -13.88 3.14
C VAL A 78 11.02 -12.54 2.76
N ASN A 79 10.25 -12.53 1.67
CA ASN A 79 9.52 -11.35 1.26
C ASN A 79 8.22 -11.20 2.09
N ARG A 80 7.93 -9.98 2.56
CA ARG A 80 6.71 -9.67 3.32
C ARG A 80 5.43 -10.10 2.60
N THR A 81 5.34 -9.90 1.28
CA THR A 81 4.14 -10.23 0.50
C THR A 81 3.89 -11.73 0.40
N GLU A 82 4.95 -12.53 0.31
CA GLU A 82 4.88 -14.00 0.29
C GLU A 82 4.41 -14.50 1.65
N MET A 83 5.01 -14.01 2.73
CA MET A 83 4.61 -14.37 4.09
C MET A 83 3.15 -13.98 4.38
N ALA A 84 2.72 -12.76 4.03
CA ALA A 84 1.32 -12.35 4.21
C ALA A 84 0.36 -13.25 3.42
N SER A 85 0.72 -13.63 2.19
CA SER A 85 -0.13 -14.48 1.35
C SER A 85 -0.29 -15.90 1.90
N ILE A 86 0.74 -16.44 2.56
CA ILE A 86 0.64 -17.73 3.26
C ILE A 86 -0.25 -17.62 4.49
N ILE A 87 -0.06 -16.59 5.31
CA ILE A 87 -0.88 -16.38 6.52
C ILE A 87 -2.37 -16.23 6.15
N ASP A 88 -2.69 -15.50 5.07
CA ASP A 88 -4.06 -15.35 4.56
C ASP A 88 -4.65 -16.70 4.12
N LEU A 89 -3.84 -17.57 3.49
CA LEU A 89 -4.28 -18.92 3.09
C LEU A 89 -4.50 -19.83 4.30
N ILE A 90 -3.61 -19.81 5.29
CA ILE A 90 -3.71 -20.55 6.54
C ILE A 90 -5.04 -20.21 7.25
N ASN A 91 -5.35 -18.92 7.34
CA ASN A 91 -6.62 -18.47 7.93
C ASN A 91 -7.86 -19.02 7.20
N SER A 92 -7.72 -19.46 5.94
CA SER A 92 -8.82 -19.99 5.14
C SER A 92 -8.98 -21.51 5.17
N VAL A 93 -7.98 -22.27 5.66
CA VAL A 93 -7.94 -23.74 5.60
C VAL A 93 -7.94 -24.39 6.98
N HIS A 94 -7.43 -23.70 8.01
CA HIS A 94 -7.33 -24.15 9.41
C HIS A 94 -6.60 -25.49 9.64
N ASP A 95 -5.81 -25.96 8.67
CA ASP A 95 -5.10 -27.22 8.75
C ASP A 95 -3.65 -27.06 8.28
N ILE A 96 -2.70 -27.16 9.22
CA ILE A 96 -1.26 -27.01 8.98
C ILE A 96 -0.49 -27.92 9.95
N ASP A 97 0.66 -28.41 9.47
CA ASP A 97 1.59 -29.19 10.24
C ASP A 97 2.34 -28.34 11.29
N ASN A 98 2.59 -28.93 12.47
CA ASN A 98 3.25 -28.28 13.61
C ASN A 98 4.63 -27.73 13.27
N ASP A 99 5.45 -28.47 12.54
CA ASP A 99 6.80 -28.05 12.17
C ASP A 99 6.78 -26.85 11.23
N ASN A 100 5.81 -26.80 10.32
CA ASN A 100 5.65 -25.71 9.38
C ASN A 100 5.23 -24.40 10.07
N THR A 101 4.41 -24.47 11.12
CA THR A 101 3.99 -23.28 11.88
C THR A 101 5.12 -22.68 12.68
N LEU A 102 5.97 -23.51 13.29
CA LEU A 102 7.17 -23.09 14.01
C LEU A 102 8.16 -22.38 13.08
N LEU A 103 8.39 -22.95 11.88
CA LEU A 103 9.25 -22.35 10.87
C LEU A 103 8.71 -20.99 10.40
N LEU A 104 7.40 -20.87 10.15
CA LEU A 104 6.79 -19.59 9.75
C LEU A 104 6.94 -18.51 10.83
N LEU A 105 6.77 -18.85 12.12
CA LEU A 105 7.03 -17.92 13.22
C LEU A 105 8.49 -17.47 13.25
N SER A 106 9.42 -18.39 13.13
CA SER A 106 10.86 -18.09 13.11
C SER A 106 11.24 -17.18 11.94
N TRP A 107 10.64 -17.40 10.77
CA TRP A 107 10.89 -16.60 9.55
C TRP A 107 10.33 -15.19 9.61
N CYS A 108 9.37 -14.90 10.51
CA CYS A 108 8.90 -13.52 10.72
C CYS A 108 10.04 -12.55 11.11
N ASN A 109 11.08 -13.05 11.78
CA ASN A 109 12.28 -12.25 12.07
C ASN A 109 13.14 -11.96 10.83
N ASN A 110 13.07 -12.79 9.80
CA ASN A 110 13.92 -12.72 8.62
C ASN A 110 13.25 -12.02 7.42
N LEU A 111 12.13 -11.32 7.65
CA LEU A 111 11.44 -10.56 6.62
C LEU A 111 12.30 -9.40 6.14
N ILE A 112 12.47 -9.28 4.82
CA ILE A 112 13.14 -8.15 4.16
C ILE A 112 12.13 -7.04 3.80
N ASN A 113 12.64 -5.82 3.63
CA ASN A 113 11.86 -4.65 3.23
C ASN A 113 10.63 -4.41 4.15
N CYS A 114 10.81 -4.68 5.44
CA CYS A 114 9.76 -4.68 6.45
C CYS A 114 10.27 -3.99 7.72
N LEU A 115 9.48 -3.07 8.27
CA LEU A 115 9.80 -2.44 9.55
C LEU A 115 9.58 -3.45 10.69
N PRO A 116 10.33 -3.31 11.83
CA PRO A 116 10.17 -4.18 12.99
C PRO A 116 8.73 -4.36 13.44
N MET A 117 7.97 -3.26 13.53
CA MET A 117 6.54 -3.32 13.90
C MET A 117 5.67 -4.09 12.89
N ASP A 118 6.02 -4.08 11.59
CA ASP A 118 5.29 -4.86 10.60
C ASP A 118 5.61 -6.36 10.70
N LYS A 119 6.86 -6.71 11.11
CA LYS A 119 7.24 -8.10 11.42
C LYS A 119 6.42 -8.64 12.59
N VAL A 120 6.34 -7.85 13.68
CA VAL A 120 5.54 -8.19 14.85
C VAL A 120 4.06 -8.34 14.50
N LYS A 121 3.49 -7.45 13.68
CA LYS A 121 2.08 -7.55 13.24
C LYS A 121 1.81 -8.85 12.48
N LEU A 122 2.70 -9.25 11.58
CA LEU A 122 2.55 -10.50 10.83
C LEU A 122 2.68 -11.73 11.74
N GLY A 123 3.67 -11.76 12.63
CA GLY A 123 3.81 -12.85 13.59
C GLY A 123 2.64 -12.94 14.57
N ARG A 124 2.10 -11.79 15.02
CA ARG A 124 0.88 -11.77 15.85
C ARG A 124 -0.36 -12.25 15.10
N SER A 125 -0.52 -11.89 13.83
CA SER A 125 -1.65 -12.40 13.04
C SER A 125 -1.57 -13.91 12.86
N LEU A 126 -0.37 -14.46 12.61
CA LEU A 126 -0.15 -15.91 12.59
C LEU A 126 -0.47 -16.53 13.95
N TRP A 127 0.06 -15.96 15.04
CA TRP A 127 -0.18 -16.44 16.40
C TRP A 127 -1.67 -16.50 16.75
N LEU A 128 -2.43 -15.45 16.44
CA LEU A 128 -3.86 -15.40 16.70
C LEU A 128 -4.64 -16.45 15.90
N ILE A 129 -4.25 -16.73 14.66
CA ILE A 129 -4.85 -17.80 13.86
C ILE A 129 -4.62 -19.15 14.54
N LEU A 130 -3.38 -19.43 14.97
CA LEU A 130 -3.03 -20.69 15.64
C LEU A 130 -3.79 -20.87 16.96
N ASP A 131 -3.96 -19.81 17.75
CA ASP A 131 -4.68 -19.84 19.01
C ASP A 131 -6.21 -20.05 18.81
N VAL A 132 -6.79 -19.34 17.84
CA VAL A 132 -8.22 -19.49 17.49
C VAL A 132 -8.52 -20.89 16.93
N CYS A 133 -7.61 -21.49 16.19
CA CYS A 133 -7.72 -22.85 15.66
C CYS A 133 -7.45 -23.94 16.73
N ASN A 134 -7.19 -23.56 17.99
CA ASN A 134 -6.79 -24.48 19.07
C ASN A 134 -5.62 -25.39 18.71
N PHE A 135 -4.65 -24.81 18.02
CA PHE A 135 -3.46 -25.54 17.60
C PHE A 135 -2.60 -25.96 18.80
N GLU A 136 -2.00 -27.15 18.76
CA GLU A 136 -1.11 -27.62 19.83
C GLU A 136 0.23 -26.91 19.79
N MET A 137 0.32 -25.78 20.51
CA MET A 137 1.55 -25.01 20.62
C MET A 137 2.53 -25.66 21.59
N SER A 138 3.82 -25.66 21.24
CA SER A 138 4.91 -26.13 22.09
C SER A 138 5.66 -24.94 22.72
N THR A 139 6.54 -25.20 23.71
CA THR A 139 7.46 -24.20 24.28
C THR A 139 8.28 -23.48 23.19
N ALA A 140 8.67 -24.19 22.12
CA ALA A 140 9.41 -23.61 21.01
C ALA A 140 8.62 -22.50 20.28
N HIS A 141 7.29 -22.65 20.11
CA HIS A 141 6.45 -21.61 19.49
C HIS A 141 6.43 -20.32 20.34
N TYR A 142 6.33 -20.46 21.68
CA TYR A 142 6.42 -19.32 22.60
C TYR A 142 7.79 -18.66 22.57
N ASN A 143 8.85 -19.45 22.50
CA ASN A 143 10.22 -18.93 22.39
C ASN A 143 10.42 -18.15 21.10
N GLU A 144 9.86 -18.59 19.97
CA GLU A 144 9.93 -17.85 18.71
C GLU A 144 9.10 -16.55 18.77
N LEU A 145 7.93 -16.56 19.42
CA LEU A 145 7.15 -15.35 19.63
C LEU A 145 7.87 -14.34 20.53
N LEU A 146 8.44 -14.80 21.65
CA LEU A 146 9.28 -14.00 22.55
C LEU A 146 10.49 -13.41 21.81
N ASN A 147 11.19 -14.23 21.02
CA ASN A 147 12.29 -13.79 20.17
C ASN A 147 11.85 -12.71 19.18
N LEU A 148 10.67 -12.90 18.56
CA LEU A 148 10.13 -11.91 17.63
C LEU A 148 9.89 -10.56 18.32
N TYR A 149 9.32 -10.57 19.51
CA TYR A 149 9.05 -9.34 20.28
C TYR A 149 10.34 -8.68 20.76
N THR A 150 11.26 -9.47 21.33
CA THR A 150 12.53 -8.98 21.89
C THR A 150 13.43 -8.39 20.80
N ARG A 151 13.63 -9.12 19.67
CA ARG A 151 14.49 -8.63 18.57
C ARG A 151 13.95 -7.38 17.86
N ASN A 152 12.63 -7.19 17.88
CA ASN A 152 11.98 -6.03 17.28
C ASN A 152 11.62 -4.94 18.30
N GLU A 153 12.12 -5.04 19.55
CA GLU A 153 11.95 -4.07 20.64
C GLU A 153 10.46 -3.74 20.94
N TYR A 154 9.58 -4.70 20.65
CA TYR A 154 8.14 -4.55 20.86
C TYR A 154 7.79 -4.56 22.35
N ASP A 155 6.91 -3.63 22.79
CA ASP A 155 6.45 -3.58 24.17
C ASP A 155 5.34 -4.60 24.41
N PHE A 156 5.58 -5.53 25.32
CA PHE A 156 4.62 -6.55 25.73
C PHE A 156 4.80 -6.92 27.19
N SER A 157 3.79 -7.53 27.79
CA SER A 157 3.85 -8.05 29.16
C SER A 157 4.37 -9.49 29.17
N ILE A 158 5.59 -9.68 29.67
CA ILE A 158 6.17 -11.03 29.84
C ILE A 158 5.28 -11.87 30.75
N MET A 159 4.78 -11.30 31.85
CA MET A 159 3.98 -12.01 32.84
C MET A 159 2.67 -12.55 32.23
N GLU A 160 2.02 -11.76 31.35
CA GLU A 160 0.82 -12.22 30.65
C GLU A 160 1.13 -13.41 29.73
N LEU A 161 2.26 -13.38 29.01
CA LEU A 161 2.65 -14.48 28.14
C LEU A 161 3.01 -15.74 28.92
N LEU A 162 3.73 -15.61 30.02
CA LEU A 162 4.04 -16.74 30.91
C LEU A 162 2.78 -17.32 31.58
N MET A 163 1.82 -16.46 31.96
CA MET A 163 0.51 -16.91 32.44
C MET A 163 -0.25 -17.68 31.34
N HIS A 164 -0.21 -17.21 30.11
CA HIS A 164 -0.83 -17.89 28.99
C HIS A 164 -0.20 -19.29 28.75
N MET A 165 1.13 -19.39 28.82
CA MET A 165 1.83 -20.69 28.79
C MET A 165 1.32 -21.62 29.89
N LYS A 166 1.23 -21.11 31.13
CA LYS A 166 0.75 -21.88 32.28
C LYS A 166 -0.70 -22.35 32.10
N CYS A 167 -1.57 -21.50 31.58
CA CYS A 167 -2.97 -21.86 31.29
C CYS A 167 -3.09 -22.97 30.25
N LYS A 168 -2.17 -23.01 29.29
CA LYS A 168 -2.07 -24.09 28.26
C LYS A 168 -1.26 -25.30 28.75
N GLN A 169 -0.83 -25.34 30.02
CA GLN A 169 0.02 -26.40 30.61
C GLN A 169 1.38 -26.55 29.93
N ILE A 170 1.91 -25.48 29.35
CA ILE A 170 3.22 -25.44 28.71
C ILE A 170 4.21 -24.80 29.70
N TYR A 171 5.33 -25.47 29.98
CA TYR A 171 6.31 -24.99 30.94
C TYR A 171 7.46 -24.24 30.25
N PRO A 172 7.88 -23.07 30.81
CA PRO A 172 9.08 -22.37 30.34
C PRO A 172 10.34 -23.20 30.49
N ASP A 173 11.19 -23.19 29.47
CA ASP A 173 12.51 -23.81 29.46
C ASP A 173 13.63 -22.78 29.72
N ASP A 174 14.90 -23.23 29.68
CA ASP A 174 16.08 -22.38 29.84
C ASP A 174 16.16 -21.28 28.76
N ILE A 175 15.71 -21.57 27.53
CA ILE A 175 15.67 -20.62 26.43
C ILE A 175 14.62 -19.52 26.71
N THR A 176 13.42 -19.90 27.20
CA THR A 176 12.36 -18.96 27.60
C THR A 176 12.89 -17.95 28.61
N TYR A 177 13.53 -18.43 29.70
CA TYR A 177 14.07 -17.54 30.72
C TYR A 177 15.20 -16.64 30.21
N LYS A 178 16.10 -17.15 29.36
CA LYS A 178 17.16 -16.34 28.74
C LYS A 178 16.60 -15.20 27.91
N ILE A 179 15.56 -15.44 27.10
CA ILE A 179 14.91 -14.40 26.31
C ILE A 179 14.19 -13.38 27.20
N CYS A 180 13.54 -13.85 28.29
CA CYS A 180 12.90 -12.96 29.27
C CYS A 180 13.93 -12.04 29.96
N ILE A 181 15.09 -12.57 30.35
CA ILE A 181 16.18 -11.79 30.94
C ILE A 181 16.70 -10.75 29.92
N GLU A 182 16.98 -11.18 28.69
CA GLU A 182 17.43 -10.26 27.62
C GLU A 182 16.44 -9.10 27.42
N TYR A 183 15.14 -9.40 27.35
CA TYR A 183 14.11 -8.36 27.21
C TYR A 183 14.04 -7.41 28.42
N CYS A 184 14.05 -7.94 29.66
CA CYS A 184 14.03 -7.11 30.87
C CYS A 184 15.25 -6.19 30.94
N CYS A 185 16.42 -6.70 30.60
CA CYS A 185 17.67 -5.92 30.54
C CYS A 185 17.60 -4.84 29.44
N MET A 186 17.07 -5.15 28.27
CA MET A 186 16.87 -4.16 27.22
C MET A 186 15.95 -3.00 27.66
N LYS A 187 14.98 -3.27 28.54
CA LYS A 187 14.06 -2.24 29.10
C LYS A 187 14.60 -1.57 30.36
N GLY A 188 15.76 -2.01 30.87
CA GLY A 188 16.34 -1.51 32.12
C GLY A 188 15.62 -1.98 33.39
N ASN A 189 14.77 -3.02 33.26
CA ASN A 189 14.06 -3.60 34.40
C ASN A 189 14.91 -4.70 35.05
N ILE A 190 15.88 -4.28 35.85
CA ILE A 190 16.88 -5.18 36.47
C ILE A 190 16.24 -6.11 37.50
N ASP A 191 15.28 -5.61 38.31
CA ASP A 191 14.64 -6.43 39.36
C ASP A 191 13.95 -7.66 38.76
N MET A 192 13.22 -7.48 37.67
CA MET A 192 12.62 -8.64 36.95
C MET A 192 13.67 -9.55 36.32
N ALA A 193 14.75 -8.99 35.77
CA ALA A 193 15.83 -9.80 35.20
C ALA A 193 16.48 -10.69 36.26
N LEU A 194 16.78 -10.13 37.47
CA LEU A 194 17.34 -10.88 38.59
C LEU A 194 16.38 -11.97 39.10
N MET A 195 15.08 -11.68 39.17
CA MET A 195 14.05 -12.68 39.52
C MET A 195 14.07 -13.87 38.54
N PHE A 196 14.20 -13.62 37.24
CA PHE A 196 14.30 -14.72 36.25
C PHE A 196 15.62 -15.49 36.36
N ILE A 197 16.73 -14.84 36.73
CA ILE A 197 18.01 -15.52 37.00
C ILE A 197 17.88 -16.44 38.21
N GLU A 198 17.24 -15.99 39.30
CA GLU A 198 16.98 -16.83 40.47
C GLU A 198 16.11 -18.05 40.11
N ASN A 199 15.11 -17.86 39.23
CA ASN A 199 14.29 -18.99 38.75
C ASN A 199 15.11 -19.99 37.93
N LEU A 200 16.01 -19.50 37.04
CA LEU A 200 16.95 -20.36 36.32
C LEU A 200 17.82 -21.21 37.29
N GLN A 201 18.35 -20.57 38.35
CA GLN A 201 19.20 -21.25 39.35
C GLN A 201 18.40 -22.25 40.17
N LYS A 202 17.16 -21.93 40.59
CA LYS A 202 16.27 -22.86 41.30
C LYS A 202 15.94 -24.10 40.47
N LEU A 203 15.86 -23.96 39.16
CA LEU A 203 15.62 -25.04 38.21
C LEU A 203 16.92 -25.77 37.79
N GLN A 204 18.06 -25.42 38.40
CA GLN A 204 19.38 -25.96 38.11
C GLN A 204 19.86 -25.79 36.66
N TYR A 205 19.33 -24.79 35.96
CA TYR A 205 19.81 -24.44 34.61
C TYR A 205 21.12 -23.61 34.70
N HIS A 206 22.01 -23.85 33.73
CA HIS A 206 23.29 -23.14 33.67
C HIS A 206 23.10 -21.69 33.22
N VAL A 207 23.65 -20.72 33.98
CA VAL A 207 23.69 -19.32 33.59
C VAL A 207 24.78 -19.11 32.54
N SER A 208 24.39 -18.86 31.29
CA SER A 208 25.33 -18.68 30.17
C SER A 208 25.99 -17.31 30.20
N GLU A 209 27.18 -17.18 29.57
CA GLU A 209 27.90 -15.89 29.44
C GLU A 209 27.04 -14.77 28.85
N SER A 210 26.10 -15.10 27.95
CA SER A 210 25.19 -14.13 27.33
C SER A 210 24.25 -13.44 28.33
N VAL A 211 24.00 -14.04 29.49
CA VAL A 211 23.19 -13.41 30.56
C VAL A 211 23.96 -12.27 31.21
N PHE A 212 25.27 -12.41 31.41
CA PHE A 212 26.12 -11.33 31.93
C PHE A 212 26.20 -10.15 30.95
N ASP A 213 26.31 -10.43 29.63
CA ASP A 213 26.24 -9.39 28.60
C ASP A 213 24.92 -8.60 28.67
N SER A 214 23.80 -9.32 28.86
CA SER A 214 22.49 -8.70 29.02
C SER A 214 22.39 -7.87 30.29
N LEU A 215 22.96 -8.35 31.43
CA LEU A 215 22.97 -7.60 32.70
C LEU A 215 23.78 -6.30 32.59
N ILE A 216 24.97 -6.32 31.95
CA ILE A 216 25.76 -5.10 31.71
C ILE A 216 24.91 -4.09 30.92
N LEU A 217 24.22 -4.54 29.86
CA LEU A 217 23.33 -3.67 29.10
C LEU A 217 22.17 -3.14 29.97
N GLY A 218 21.57 -4.00 30.78
CA GLY A 218 20.45 -3.65 31.65
C GLY A 218 20.82 -2.61 32.70
N TYR A 219 21.90 -2.80 33.42
CA TYR A 219 22.43 -1.81 34.38
C TYR A 219 22.79 -0.49 33.67
N SER A 220 23.33 -0.56 32.46
CA SER A 220 23.57 0.62 31.64
C SER A 220 22.27 1.34 31.24
N GLN A 221 21.19 0.60 30.96
CA GLN A 221 19.87 1.16 30.64
C GLN A 221 19.23 1.83 31.83
N SER A 222 19.34 1.24 33.02
CA SER A 222 18.85 1.83 34.29
C SER A 222 19.70 3.01 34.79
N GLY A 223 20.91 3.22 34.22
CA GLY A 223 21.83 4.28 34.64
C GLY A 223 22.79 3.86 35.75
N ASP A 224 22.76 2.62 36.20
CA ASP A 224 23.61 2.08 37.26
C ASP A 224 24.92 1.54 36.67
N ILE A 225 25.87 2.45 36.45
CA ILE A 225 27.14 2.15 35.81
C ILE A 225 28.09 1.40 36.75
N GLU A 226 27.94 1.66 38.05
CA GLU A 226 28.79 0.99 39.05
C GLU A 226 28.56 -0.51 39.03
N ASN A 227 27.31 -0.96 39.05
CA ASN A 227 27.00 -2.37 38.98
C ASN A 227 27.30 -2.99 37.62
N ALA A 228 27.14 -2.22 36.51
CA ALA A 228 27.59 -2.66 35.20
C ALA A 228 29.10 -2.98 35.16
N ASN A 229 29.93 -2.13 35.77
CA ASN A 229 31.38 -2.35 35.90
C ASN A 229 31.70 -3.53 36.79
N LYS A 230 31.00 -3.71 37.94
CA LYS A 230 31.18 -4.88 38.83
C LYS A 230 30.93 -6.21 38.09
N ILE A 231 29.92 -6.25 37.25
CA ILE A 231 29.66 -7.43 36.40
C ILE A 231 30.81 -7.66 35.41
N LEU A 232 31.32 -6.61 34.78
CA LEU A 232 32.46 -6.72 33.87
C LEU A 232 33.70 -7.25 34.60
N ASP A 233 34.03 -6.68 35.77
CA ASP A 233 35.15 -7.11 36.60
C ASP A 233 35.00 -8.59 37.03
N TYR A 234 33.80 -9.00 37.37
CA TYR A 234 33.48 -10.39 37.66
C TYR A 234 33.76 -11.32 36.44
N MET A 235 33.31 -10.91 35.23
CA MET A 235 33.57 -11.69 34.02
C MET A 235 35.07 -11.84 33.75
N ILE A 236 35.84 -10.74 33.97
CA ILE A 236 37.31 -10.76 33.79
C ILE A 236 37.97 -11.68 34.82
N GLN A 237 37.58 -11.59 36.10
CA GLN A 237 38.11 -12.44 37.18
C GLN A 237 37.84 -13.94 36.96
N GLN A 238 36.64 -14.24 36.46
CA GLN A 238 36.25 -15.61 36.11
C GLN A 238 36.81 -16.10 34.76
N LYS A 239 37.62 -15.27 34.05
CA LYS A 239 38.18 -15.53 32.73
C LYS A 239 37.12 -15.87 31.67
N LEU A 240 35.91 -15.33 31.82
CA LEU A 240 34.86 -15.48 30.84
C LEU A 240 35.22 -14.70 29.58
N LYS A 241 34.85 -15.25 28.41
CA LYS A 241 35.14 -14.62 27.13
C LYS A 241 34.31 -13.36 26.92
N LEU A 242 34.94 -12.19 26.79
CA LEU A 242 34.27 -10.97 26.42
C LEU A 242 33.83 -11.04 24.95
N THR A 243 32.53 -10.92 24.71
CA THR A 243 31.92 -11.04 23.38
C THR A 243 31.71 -9.68 22.73
N ASN A 244 31.36 -9.67 21.43
CA ASN A 244 30.94 -8.45 20.76
C ASN A 244 29.76 -7.76 21.44
N LYS A 245 28.91 -8.53 22.15
CA LYS A 245 27.76 -8.00 22.91
C LYS A 245 28.24 -7.27 24.18
N THR A 246 29.22 -7.81 24.90
CA THR A 246 29.84 -7.16 26.07
C THR A 246 30.38 -5.78 25.72
N TYR A 247 31.21 -5.71 24.67
CA TYR A 247 31.77 -4.45 24.20
C TYR A 247 30.71 -3.48 23.67
N ALA A 248 29.67 -3.98 22.99
CA ALA A 248 28.55 -3.14 22.56
C ALA A 248 27.78 -2.55 23.74
N ALA A 249 27.57 -3.30 24.82
CA ALA A 249 26.95 -2.83 26.05
C ALA A 249 27.81 -1.74 26.72
N LEU A 250 29.14 -1.91 26.81
CA LEU A 250 30.06 -0.91 27.32
C LEU A 250 30.06 0.39 26.49
N ILE A 251 30.11 0.28 25.17
CA ILE A 251 30.02 1.45 24.28
C ILE A 251 28.68 2.18 24.52
N TYR A 252 27.60 1.44 24.66
CA TYR A 252 26.28 2.01 24.94
C TYR A 252 26.30 2.81 26.26
N THR A 253 26.90 2.27 27.31
CA THR A 253 27.09 2.94 28.61
C THR A 253 27.84 4.27 28.46
N HIS A 254 29.00 4.21 27.81
CA HIS A 254 29.83 5.43 27.62
C HIS A 254 29.19 6.44 26.68
N ALA A 255 28.39 6.01 25.69
CA ALA A 255 27.62 6.92 24.85
C ALA A 255 26.53 7.67 25.65
N LYS A 256 25.85 7.01 26.59
CA LYS A 256 24.93 7.69 27.51
C LYS A 256 25.60 8.73 28.37
N LEU A 257 26.84 8.48 28.78
CA LEU A 257 27.66 9.41 29.58
C LEU A 257 28.35 10.52 28.77
N ASN A 258 28.17 10.55 27.45
CA ASN A 258 28.93 11.41 26.53
C ASN A 258 30.47 11.25 26.64
N ASN A 259 30.97 10.10 27.08
CA ASN A 259 32.39 9.82 27.19
C ASN A 259 32.96 9.23 25.89
N VAL A 260 33.13 10.09 24.91
CA VAL A 260 33.58 9.69 23.55
C VAL A 260 35.03 9.24 23.54
N ALA A 261 35.88 9.76 24.44
CA ALA A 261 37.28 9.32 24.56
C ALA A 261 37.34 7.80 24.87
N LYS A 262 36.54 7.36 25.85
CA LYS A 262 36.49 5.95 26.24
C LYS A 262 35.86 5.07 25.14
N ILE A 263 34.88 5.58 24.41
CA ILE A 263 34.31 4.86 23.25
C ILE A 263 35.38 4.61 22.20
N LYS A 264 36.19 5.61 21.85
CA LYS A 264 37.29 5.46 20.88
C LYS A 264 38.34 4.46 21.35
N GLU A 265 38.71 4.48 22.64
CA GLU A 265 39.63 3.52 23.25
C GLU A 265 39.11 2.10 23.15
N ILE A 266 37.83 1.87 23.50
CA ILE A 266 37.20 0.54 23.40
C ILE A 266 37.16 0.07 21.96
N ILE A 267 36.81 0.91 20.98
CA ILE A 267 36.79 0.54 19.58
C ILE A 267 38.19 0.20 19.06
N GLN A 268 39.21 0.96 19.47
CA GLN A 268 40.61 0.67 19.11
C GLN A 268 41.05 -0.67 19.68
N HIS A 269 40.77 -0.94 20.96
CA HIS A 269 41.06 -2.21 21.60
C HIS A 269 40.37 -3.39 20.89
N CYS A 270 39.10 -3.23 20.50
CA CYS A 270 38.36 -4.24 19.77
C CYS A 270 38.97 -4.51 18.38
N ASN A 271 39.37 -3.45 17.67
CA ASN A 271 40.00 -3.59 16.34
C ASN A 271 41.33 -4.34 16.42
N LEU A 272 42.13 -4.10 17.48
CA LEU A 272 43.40 -4.83 17.71
C LEU A 272 43.15 -6.32 17.97
N ASN A 273 42.03 -6.66 18.58
CA ASN A 273 41.65 -8.05 18.89
C ASN A 273 40.74 -8.68 17.83
N ASN A 274 40.62 -8.08 16.62
CA ASN A 274 39.76 -8.53 15.53
C ASN A 274 38.26 -8.66 15.94
N ILE A 275 37.82 -7.88 16.90
CA ILE A 275 36.43 -7.81 17.35
C ILE A 275 35.75 -6.66 16.61
N TYR A 276 34.73 -6.97 15.80
CA TYR A 276 34.10 -5.97 14.96
C TYR A 276 32.66 -5.71 15.40
N PHE A 277 32.28 -4.42 15.50
CA PHE A 277 30.93 -4.00 15.78
C PHE A 277 30.04 -4.09 14.53
N SER A 278 28.80 -4.44 14.75
CA SER A 278 27.77 -4.34 13.69
C SER A 278 27.43 -2.88 13.41
N ASN A 279 26.97 -2.55 12.20
CA ASN A 279 26.47 -1.22 11.88
C ASN A 279 25.32 -0.81 12.82
N LYS A 280 24.49 -1.78 13.29
CA LYS A 280 23.44 -1.53 14.29
C LYS A 280 24.01 -0.88 15.56
N ASN A 281 25.12 -1.43 16.09
CA ASN A 281 25.74 -0.90 17.32
C ASN A 281 26.29 0.51 17.12
N ILE A 282 26.96 0.77 15.99
CA ILE A 282 27.49 2.10 15.66
C ILE A 282 26.35 3.11 15.43
N LEU A 283 25.30 2.72 14.74
CA LEU A 283 24.13 3.59 14.53
C LEU A 283 23.39 3.91 15.83
N ASN A 284 23.25 2.94 16.76
CA ASN A 284 22.70 3.19 18.08
C ASN A 284 23.52 4.21 18.86
N MET A 285 24.85 4.09 18.81
CA MET A 285 25.75 5.07 19.44
C MET A 285 25.58 6.46 18.81
N ILE A 286 25.53 6.56 17.47
CA ILE A 286 25.26 7.81 16.75
C ILE A 286 23.93 8.41 17.21
N TYR A 287 22.87 7.61 17.32
CA TYR A 287 21.56 8.05 17.79
C TYR A 287 21.59 8.60 19.21
N ILE A 288 22.26 7.92 20.14
CA ILE A 288 22.37 8.35 21.54
C ILE A 288 23.16 9.66 21.64
N LEU A 289 24.33 9.75 21.00
CA LEU A 289 25.15 10.97 20.98
C LEU A 289 24.39 12.16 20.35
N THR A 290 23.63 11.90 19.30
CA THR A 290 22.77 12.93 18.69
C THR A 290 21.68 13.40 19.65
N ARG A 291 21.01 12.48 20.36
CA ARG A 291 20.00 12.81 21.36
C ARG A 291 20.58 13.62 22.53
N ASN A 292 21.84 13.41 22.86
CA ASN A 292 22.57 14.16 23.89
C ASN A 292 23.20 15.47 23.36
N ASN A 293 22.86 15.91 22.15
CA ASN A 293 23.36 17.12 21.46
C ASN A 293 24.89 17.14 21.22
N ASN A 294 25.56 15.99 21.23
CA ASN A 294 26.98 15.88 20.97
C ASN A 294 27.26 15.63 19.46
N ILE A 295 26.89 16.60 18.61
CA ILE A 295 26.96 16.47 17.13
C ILE A 295 28.39 16.39 16.62
N ASN A 296 29.34 17.07 17.25
CA ASN A 296 30.74 17.10 16.81
C ASN A 296 31.36 15.70 16.82
N ASP A 297 31.10 14.93 17.88
CA ASP A 297 31.63 13.58 18.00
C ASP A 297 30.88 12.56 17.13
N VAL A 298 29.61 12.81 16.83
CA VAL A 298 28.83 11.98 15.88
C VAL A 298 29.55 11.88 14.54
N HIS A 299 30.15 12.99 14.05
CA HIS A 299 30.86 13.00 12.79
C HIS A 299 32.07 12.06 12.76
N THR A 300 32.72 11.83 13.89
CA THR A 300 33.86 10.90 13.99
C THR A 300 33.41 9.44 14.00
N MET A 301 32.15 9.16 14.37
CA MET A 301 31.63 7.80 14.48
C MET A 301 31.28 7.19 13.11
N TYR A 302 30.99 8.00 12.09
CA TYR A 302 30.68 7.51 10.74
C TYR A 302 31.81 6.69 10.11
N GLN A 303 33.07 6.95 10.46
CA GLN A 303 34.24 6.20 9.96
C GLN A 303 34.20 4.71 10.34
N TYR A 304 33.46 4.33 11.37
CA TYR A 304 33.33 2.95 11.82
C TYR A 304 32.18 2.19 11.14
N LEU A 305 31.33 2.89 10.35
CA LEU A 305 30.28 2.26 9.57
C LEU A 305 30.90 1.54 8.36
N ARG A 306 30.39 0.33 8.07
CA ARG A 306 30.89 -0.50 6.98
C ARG A 306 29.87 -0.55 5.86
N LYS A 307 30.35 -0.44 4.63
CA LYS A 307 29.53 -0.63 3.43
C LYS A 307 29.07 -2.08 3.35
N LYS A 308 27.80 -2.27 3.01
CA LYS A 308 27.17 -3.60 2.88
C LYS A 308 26.30 -3.65 1.62
N ASN A 309 26.21 -4.85 1.05
CA ASN A 309 25.27 -5.13 -0.05
C ASN A 309 23.83 -5.38 0.44
N THR A 310 23.64 -5.67 1.74
CA THR A 310 22.32 -5.85 2.37
C THR A 310 22.25 -5.05 3.66
N ILE A 311 21.26 -4.16 3.74
CA ILE A 311 21.02 -3.33 4.92
C ILE A 311 19.88 -3.98 5.72
N LEU A 312 20.12 -4.19 7.00
CA LEU A 312 19.15 -4.86 7.88
C LEU A 312 18.02 -3.93 8.28
N SER A 313 16.82 -4.48 8.51
CA SER A 313 15.66 -3.71 8.97
C SER A 313 15.90 -2.96 10.28
N THR A 314 16.69 -3.54 11.19
CA THR A 314 17.08 -2.91 12.46
C THR A 314 18.00 -1.70 12.27
N GLU A 315 18.86 -1.70 11.25
CA GLU A 315 19.69 -0.54 10.88
C GLU A 315 18.81 0.60 10.34
N ILE A 316 17.85 0.25 9.48
CA ILE A 316 16.87 1.21 8.94
C ILE A 316 16.03 1.83 10.06
N GLU A 317 15.62 1.05 11.06
CA GLU A 317 14.83 1.56 12.18
C GLU A 317 15.57 2.65 12.96
N ILE A 318 16.87 2.46 13.24
CA ILE A 318 17.66 3.47 13.95
C ILE A 318 17.79 4.75 13.09
N ILE A 319 17.94 4.59 11.78
CA ILE A 319 17.95 5.72 10.84
C ILE A 319 16.60 6.45 10.87
N LEU A 320 15.49 5.74 10.94
CA LEU A 320 14.16 6.35 11.08
C LEU A 320 13.99 7.06 12.44
N LYS A 321 14.58 6.52 13.52
CA LYS A 321 14.65 7.22 14.83
C LYS A 321 15.43 8.54 14.72
N LEU A 322 16.56 8.57 13.99
CA LEU A 322 17.32 9.81 13.70
C LEU A 322 16.48 10.83 12.92
N ILE A 323 15.73 10.38 11.93
CA ILE A 323 14.80 11.22 11.16
C ILE A 323 13.72 11.79 12.07
N SER A 324 13.14 10.98 12.97
CA SER A 324 12.06 11.39 13.89
C SER A 324 12.48 12.48 14.89
N ILE A 325 13.76 12.56 15.22
CA ILE A 325 14.32 13.65 16.05
C ILE A 325 14.83 14.85 15.23
N ASN A 326 14.39 14.97 13.98
CA ASN A 326 14.71 16.06 13.01
C ASN A 326 16.19 16.18 12.59
N HIS A 327 17.01 15.13 12.78
CA HIS A 327 18.39 15.09 12.34
C HIS A 327 18.55 14.40 10.97
N ILE A 328 17.79 14.86 9.96
CA ILE A 328 17.74 14.25 8.62
C ILE A 328 19.12 14.22 7.94
N HIS A 329 19.93 15.28 8.10
CA HIS A 329 21.26 15.34 7.51
C HIS A 329 22.20 14.25 8.06
N LEU A 330 22.10 13.93 9.35
CA LEU A 330 22.84 12.84 9.97
C LEU A 330 22.36 11.48 9.46
N ALA A 331 21.06 11.32 9.31
CA ALA A 331 20.45 10.10 8.77
C ALA A 331 20.90 9.85 7.32
N ILE A 332 20.88 10.88 6.46
CA ILE A 332 21.36 10.80 5.06
C ILE A 332 22.84 10.41 5.04
N LYS A 333 23.67 11.05 5.86
CA LYS A 333 25.10 10.73 5.94
C LYS A 333 25.32 9.28 6.40
N ALA A 334 24.56 8.80 7.38
CA ALA A 334 24.61 7.41 7.81
C ALA A 334 24.27 6.43 6.66
N LEU A 335 23.20 6.70 5.91
CA LEU A 335 22.78 5.90 4.76
C LEU A 335 23.89 5.81 3.69
N LEU A 336 24.53 6.94 3.37
CA LEU A 336 25.62 6.99 2.40
C LEU A 336 26.85 6.22 2.91
N CYS A 337 27.20 6.35 4.20
CA CYS A 337 28.33 5.61 4.81
C CYS A 337 28.11 4.10 4.83
N ILE A 338 26.89 3.63 4.99
CA ILE A 338 26.55 2.19 4.92
C ILE A 338 26.62 1.67 3.46
N GLY A 339 26.68 2.57 2.49
CA GLY A 339 26.76 2.23 1.07
C GLY A 339 25.43 2.31 0.34
N LEU A 340 24.40 2.95 0.92
CA LEU A 340 23.14 3.18 0.23
C LEU A 340 23.34 4.30 -0.80
N HIS A 341 23.42 3.94 -2.05
CA HIS A 341 23.47 4.82 -3.20
C HIS A 341 22.49 4.35 -4.27
N VAL A 342 22.25 5.13 -5.29
CA VAL A 342 21.25 4.85 -6.34
C VAL A 342 21.39 3.49 -7.01
N LYS A 343 22.62 2.95 -7.13
CA LYS A 343 22.89 1.62 -7.70
C LYS A 343 22.75 0.48 -6.67
N HIS A 344 22.47 0.78 -5.40
CA HIS A 344 22.32 -0.26 -4.38
C HIS A 344 21.01 -1.06 -4.61
N PRO A 345 21.02 -2.42 -4.54
CA PRO A 345 19.84 -3.24 -4.86
C PRO A 345 18.61 -2.93 -3.99
N GLN A 346 18.80 -2.51 -2.75
CA GLN A 346 17.73 -2.17 -1.83
C GLN A 346 17.37 -0.67 -1.80
N PHE A 347 17.98 0.17 -2.65
CA PHE A 347 17.84 1.63 -2.56
C PHE A 347 16.39 2.10 -2.60
N GLU A 348 15.63 1.69 -3.61
CA GLU A 348 14.23 2.11 -3.77
C GLU A 348 13.31 1.59 -2.67
N SER A 349 13.54 0.37 -2.20
CA SER A 349 12.74 -0.23 -1.12
C SER A 349 12.98 0.46 0.22
N ILE A 350 14.23 0.79 0.54
CA ILE A 350 14.59 1.52 1.77
C ILE A 350 14.05 2.95 1.70
N LEU A 351 14.23 3.66 0.58
CA LEU A 351 13.69 5.01 0.40
C LEU A 351 12.16 5.03 0.52
N SER A 352 11.48 4.00 -0.02
CA SER A 352 10.05 3.81 0.14
C SER A 352 9.64 3.68 1.61
N LEU A 353 10.38 2.92 2.42
CA LEU A 353 10.15 2.78 3.86
C LEU A 353 10.35 4.12 4.59
N ILE A 354 11.41 4.84 4.25
CA ILE A 354 11.71 6.16 4.81
C ILE A 354 10.57 7.14 4.48
N PHE A 355 10.12 7.22 3.23
CA PHE A 355 9.02 8.11 2.84
C PHE A 355 7.71 7.76 3.54
N LYS A 356 7.38 6.47 3.69
CA LYS A 356 6.21 6.04 4.47
C LYS A 356 6.30 6.49 5.93
N HIS A 357 7.47 6.38 6.54
CA HIS A 357 7.69 6.79 7.92
C HIS A 357 7.56 8.31 8.06
N VAL A 358 8.21 9.08 7.20
CA VAL A 358 8.21 10.54 7.20
C VAL A 358 6.80 11.11 7.03
N VAL A 359 6.02 10.55 6.09
CA VAL A 359 4.63 10.97 5.86
C VAL A 359 3.75 10.71 7.09
N ASN A 360 4.01 9.67 7.87
CA ASN A 360 3.25 9.36 9.07
C ASN A 360 3.59 10.26 10.28
N ASN A 361 4.76 10.90 10.31
CA ASN A 361 5.29 11.60 11.50
C ASN A 361 5.19 13.13 11.47
N ARG A 362 4.34 13.71 10.62
CA ARG A 362 4.06 15.17 10.55
C ARG A 362 5.33 16.06 10.52
N MET A 363 6.35 15.65 9.80
CA MET A 363 7.60 16.41 9.68
C MET A 363 7.45 17.67 8.83
N LEU A 364 8.37 18.63 8.98
CA LEU A 364 8.41 19.84 8.17
C LEU A 364 8.74 19.50 6.70
N ILE A 365 8.00 20.07 5.78
CA ILE A 365 8.11 19.77 4.34
C ILE A 365 9.51 20.01 3.79
N ASN A 366 10.19 21.09 4.23
CA ASN A 366 11.53 21.44 3.77
C ASN A 366 12.57 20.37 4.13
N ASP A 367 12.41 19.73 5.29
CA ASP A 367 13.31 18.67 5.72
C ASP A 367 13.04 17.37 4.98
N ILE A 368 11.77 17.11 4.65
CA ILE A 368 11.38 15.95 3.86
C ILE A 368 11.95 16.02 2.43
N ILE A 369 11.99 17.22 1.84
CA ILE A 369 12.53 17.42 0.48
C ILE A 369 14.03 17.14 0.45
N LYS A 370 14.77 17.40 1.52
CA LYS A 370 16.20 17.05 1.61
C LYS A 370 16.45 15.55 1.39
N LEU A 371 15.49 14.69 1.77
CA LEU A 371 15.58 13.25 1.48
C LEU A 371 15.46 12.93 -0.01
N CYS A 372 14.75 13.74 -0.78
CA CYS A 372 14.67 13.58 -2.23
C CYS A 372 15.97 14.02 -2.93
N MET A 373 16.78 14.86 -2.26
CA MET A 373 18.06 15.36 -2.77
C MET A 373 19.25 14.45 -2.43
N ILE A 374 19.00 13.20 -2.03
CA ILE A 374 20.06 12.20 -1.77
C ILE A 374 20.94 11.95 -3.00
N SER A 375 20.41 12.24 -4.19
CA SER A 375 21.12 12.22 -5.47
C SER A 375 21.18 13.62 -6.06
N ASP A 376 22.34 14.02 -6.53
CA ASP A 376 22.54 15.32 -7.23
C ASP A 376 21.90 15.35 -8.62
N ASN A 377 21.32 14.23 -9.08
CA ASN A 377 20.71 14.12 -10.38
C ASN A 377 19.24 14.62 -10.37
N LYS A 378 18.96 15.66 -11.18
CA LYS A 378 17.60 16.26 -11.32
C LYS A 378 16.53 15.24 -11.72
N ALA A 379 16.85 14.24 -12.54
CA ALA A 379 15.88 13.22 -12.96
C ALA A 379 15.50 12.30 -11.79
N GLU A 380 16.45 11.91 -10.97
CA GLU A 380 16.23 11.10 -9.77
C GLU A 380 15.45 11.87 -8.70
N PHE A 381 15.80 13.14 -8.48
CA PHE A 381 15.04 14.02 -7.59
C PHE A 381 13.54 14.05 -7.96
N LYS A 382 13.24 14.24 -9.27
CA LYS A 382 11.85 14.23 -9.75
C LYS A 382 11.15 12.90 -9.45
N LYS A 383 11.82 11.76 -9.66
CA LYS A 383 11.32 10.43 -9.37
C LYS A 383 10.99 10.25 -7.88
N TYR A 384 11.90 10.68 -7.00
CA TYR A 384 11.71 10.55 -5.55
C TYR A 384 10.64 11.50 -5.03
N LEU A 385 10.53 12.70 -5.58
CA LEU A 385 9.45 13.63 -5.28
C LEU A 385 8.08 13.05 -5.66
N LEU A 386 7.97 12.39 -6.82
CA LEU A 386 6.74 11.70 -7.23
C LEU A 386 6.39 10.55 -6.26
N MET A 387 7.38 9.78 -5.84
CA MET A 387 7.22 8.68 -4.88
C MET A 387 6.77 9.19 -3.51
N LEU A 388 7.35 10.29 -3.03
CA LEU A 388 6.97 10.94 -1.78
C LEU A 388 5.53 11.48 -1.85
N LEU A 389 5.19 12.16 -2.96
CA LEU A 389 3.84 12.65 -3.21
C LEU A 389 2.81 11.51 -3.20
N TYR A 390 3.14 10.38 -3.82
CA TYR A 390 2.27 9.19 -3.80
C TYR A 390 1.95 8.74 -2.37
N TYR A 391 2.97 8.60 -1.50
CA TYR A 391 2.74 8.19 -0.12
C TYR A 391 1.98 9.24 0.68
N SER A 392 2.24 10.52 0.44
CA SER A 392 1.50 11.62 1.07
C SER A 392 0.02 11.60 0.68
N LEU A 393 -0.29 11.49 -0.61
CA LEU A 393 -1.66 11.40 -1.11
C LEU A 393 -2.42 10.19 -0.54
N MET A 394 -1.71 9.07 -0.31
CA MET A 394 -2.33 7.85 0.24
C MET A 394 -2.54 7.90 1.76
N LYS A 395 -1.77 8.68 2.53
CA LYS A 395 -1.72 8.58 4.00
C LYS A 395 -1.97 9.89 4.74
N ASN A 396 -1.55 11.03 4.22
CA ASN A 396 -1.46 12.26 4.99
C ASN A 396 -1.90 13.51 4.23
N ASP A 397 -3.04 14.09 4.62
CA ASP A 397 -3.65 15.24 3.97
C ASP A 397 -2.83 16.53 4.09
N HIS A 398 -2.24 16.80 5.26
CA HIS A 398 -1.59 18.09 5.51
C HIS A 398 -0.30 18.29 4.71
N LEU A 399 0.40 17.21 4.33
CA LEU A 399 1.59 17.28 3.48
C LEU A 399 1.24 17.25 1.98
N SER A 400 0.07 16.74 1.61
CA SER A 400 -0.28 16.50 0.21
C SER A 400 -0.34 17.79 -0.60
N ILE A 401 -1.04 18.82 -0.10
CA ILE A 401 -1.18 20.10 -0.80
C ILE A 401 0.16 20.86 -0.89
N PRO A 402 0.95 21.02 0.19
CA PRO A 402 2.28 21.59 0.11
C PRO A 402 3.22 20.86 -0.88
N LEU A 403 3.20 19.51 -0.89
CA LEU A 403 3.98 18.72 -1.84
C LEU A 403 3.50 18.90 -3.28
N LEU A 404 2.19 18.99 -3.52
CA LEU A 404 1.65 19.32 -4.84
C LEU A 404 2.11 20.70 -5.33
N LYS A 405 2.20 21.71 -4.44
CA LYS A 405 2.72 23.04 -4.78
C LYS A 405 4.17 22.98 -5.26
N ILE A 406 5.00 22.17 -4.62
CA ILE A 406 6.39 21.95 -5.05
C ILE A 406 6.45 21.13 -6.33
N PHE A 407 5.62 20.08 -6.42
CA PHE A 407 5.56 19.20 -7.58
C PHE A 407 5.13 19.95 -8.86
N LYS A 408 4.27 20.97 -8.74
CA LYS A 408 3.86 21.86 -9.83
C LYS A 408 5.05 22.51 -10.57
N ASN A 409 6.17 22.74 -9.88
CA ASN A 409 7.36 23.34 -10.49
C ASN A 409 8.10 22.37 -11.43
N TYR A 410 7.83 21.08 -11.35
CA TYR A 410 8.53 20.03 -12.09
C TYR A 410 7.64 19.25 -13.04
N TYR A 411 6.34 19.20 -12.75
CA TYR A 411 5.36 18.39 -13.46
C TYR A 411 4.02 19.12 -13.65
N LEU A 412 3.32 18.79 -14.73
CA LEU A 412 1.95 19.23 -14.94
C LEU A 412 1.01 18.54 -13.93
N ILE A 413 0.29 19.34 -13.15
CA ILE A 413 -0.72 18.81 -12.22
C ILE A 413 -1.93 18.36 -13.01
N LYS A 414 -2.41 17.14 -12.73
CA LYS A 414 -3.59 16.53 -13.37
C LYS A 414 -4.72 16.34 -12.36
N PRO A 415 -6.00 16.29 -12.79
CA PRO A 415 -7.15 16.14 -11.90
C PRO A 415 -7.06 14.96 -10.94
N HIS A 416 -6.54 13.82 -11.40
CA HIS A 416 -6.47 12.61 -10.60
C HIS A 416 -5.55 12.69 -9.37
N TYR A 417 -4.67 13.68 -9.27
CA TYR A 417 -3.88 13.90 -8.04
C TYR A 417 -4.75 14.36 -6.86
N PHE A 418 -5.93 14.93 -7.13
CA PHE A 418 -6.87 15.37 -6.09
C PHE A 418 -7.88 14.30 -5.67
N TRP A 419 -8.02 13.19 -6.43
CA TRP A 419 -8.99 12.15 -6.13
C TRP A 419 -8.82 11.51 -4.73
N PRO A 420 -7.61 11.21 -4.23
CA PRO A 420 -7.46 10.69 -2.87
C PRO A 420 -7.90 11.69 -1.80
N LEU A 421 -7.68 12.98 -2.04
CA LEU A 421 -8.07 14.04 -1.12
C LEU A 421 -9.59 14.16 -1.06
N LEU A 422 -10.26 14.19 -2.23
CA LEU A 422 -11.72 14.20 -2.36
C LEU A 422 -12.34 12.95 -1.69
N LEU A 423 -11.81 11.76 -2.01
CA LEU A 423 -12.30 10.50 -1.45
C LEU A 423 -12.22 10.47 0.08
N ARG A 424 -11.18 11.05 0.63
CA ARG A 424 -10.96 11.09 2.08
C ARG A 424 -11.97 11.98 2.81
N GLN A 425 -12.34 13.12 2.22
CA GLN A 425 -13.45 13.95 2.72
C GLN A 425 -14.79 13.24 2.55
N ALA A 426 -14.97 12.56 1.41
CA ALA A 426 -16.15 11.75 1.15
C ALA A 426 -16.37 10.64 2.20
N ILE A 427 -15.31 9.94 2.63
CA ILE A 427 -15.37 8.93 3.70
C ILE A 427 -15.80 9.54 5.04
N LYS A 428 -15.41 10.78 5.31
CA LYS A 428 -15.79 11.52 6.52
C LYS A 428 -17.18 12.14 6.44
N TYR A 429 -17.86 12.02 5.29
CA TYR A 429 -19.12 12.70 4.98
C TYR A 429 -19.01 14.24 5.04
N ASP A 430 -17.81 14.78 4.83
CA ASP A 430 -17.52 16.21 4.88
C ASP A 430 -17.71 16.85 3.50
N VAL A 431 -18.94 17.30 3.23
CA VAL A 431 -19.29 17.97 1.96
C VAL A 431 -18.51 19.28 1.78
N GLN A 432 -18.33 20.05 2.88
CA GLN A 432 -17.58 21.30 2.81
C GLN A 432 -16.11 21.04 2.46
N GLY A 433 -15.50 20.01 3.05
CA GLY A 433 -14.16 19.59 2.71
C GLY A 433 -13.99 19.17 1.25
N ILE A 434 -15.00 18.52 0.64
CA ILE A 434 -14.99 18.21 -0.81
C ILE A 434 -14.96 19.50 -1.62
N LEU A 435 -15.81 20.49 -1.28
CA LEU A 435 -15.89 21.76 -1.98
C LEU A 435 -14.60 22.59 -1.81
N ASP A 436 -13.99 22.55 -0.64
CA ASP A 436 -12.71 23.23 -0.39
C ASP A 436 -11.57 22.63 -1.22
N ILE A 437 -11.52 21.29 -1.38
CA ILE A 437 -10.55 20.63 -2.27
C ILE A 437 -10.79 21.03 -3.74
N LEU A 438 -12.05 21.10 -4.19
CA LEU A 438 -12.37 21.59 -5.54
C LEU A 438 -11.92 23.04 -5.74
N LYS A 439 -12.14 23.89 -4.75
CA LYS A 439 -11.68 25.29 -4.78
C LYS A 439 -10.15 25.39 -4.86
N ILE A 440 -9.43 24.60 -4.07
CA ILE A 440 -7.97 24.52 -4.13
C ILE A 440 -7.51 24.04 -5.51
N MET A 441 -8.14 22.99 -6.06
CA MET A 441 -7.82 22.46 -7.38
C MET A 441 -7.93 23.51 -8.47
N VAL A 442 -9.02 24.29 -8.49
CA VAL A 442 -9.28 25.29 -9.51
C VAL A 442 -8.46 26.57 -9.27
N ASN A 443 -8.48 27.12 -8.05
CA ASN A 443 -7.91 28.43 -7.77
C ASN A 443 -6.37 28.39 -7.55
N ASP A 444 -5.85 27.42 -6.79
CA ASP A 444 -4.41 27.35 -6.47
C ASP A 444 -3.61 26.70 -7.59
N PHE A 445 -4.19 25.70 -8.25
CA PHE A 445 -3.48 24.90 -9.24
C PHE A 445 -3.86 25.16 -10.69
N ASN A 446 -4.95 25.91 -10.95
CA ASN A 446 -5.55 26.13 -12.27
C ASN A 446 -5.89 24.82 -13.00
N VAL A 447 -6.36 23.82 -12.26
CA VAL A 447 -6.74 22.51 -12.78
C VAL A 447 -8.25 22.36 -12.72
N LEU A 448 -8.89 22.29 -13.88
CA LEU A 448 -10.32 22.03 -13.94
C LEU A 448 -10.62 20.56 -13.63
N PRO A 449 -11.68 20.28 -12.86
CA PRO A 449 -12.12 18.90 -12.63
C PRO A 449 -12.53 18.26 -13.96
N CYS A 450 -12.08 17.03 -14.21
CA CYS A 450 -12.57 16.24 -15.35
C CYS A 450 -13.90 15.56 -14.99
N ILE A 451 -14.56 15.00 -16.00
CA ILE A 451 -15.86 14.35 -15.83
C ILE A 451 -15.82 13.24 -14.76
N ASP A 452 -14.77 12.43 -14.73
CA ASP A 452 -14.60 11.36 -13.72
C ASP A 452 -14.45 11.94 -12.31
N THR A 453 -13.78 13.10 -12.15
CA THR A 453 -13.68 13.79 -10.86
C THR A 453 -15.07 14.11 -10.32
N VAL A 454 -15.93 14.70 -11.15
CA VAL A 454 -17.27 15.12 -10.73
C VAL A 454 -18.18 13.89 -10.54
N THR A 455 -18.14 12.94 -11.48
CA THR A 455 -19.01 11.75 -11.47
C THR A 455 -18.72 10.79 -10.32
N ASP A 456 -17.44 10.48 -10.07
CA ASP A 456 -17.08 9.39 -9.18
C ASP A 456 -16.63 9.86 -7.78
N TYR A 457 -16.10 11.10 -7.67
CA TYR A 457 -15.50 11.60 -6.42
C TYR A 457 -16.24 12.78 -5.79
N VAL A 458 -17.22 13.39 -6.48
CA VAL A 458 -17.97 14.56 -5.98
C VAL A 458 -19.45 14.26 -5.86
N LEU A 459 -20.14 14.01 -6.97
CA LEU A 459 -21.61 13.84 -6.99
C LEU A 459 -22.14 12.71 -6.09
N PRO A 460 -21.49 11.54 -5.94
CA PRO A 460 -22.01 10.48 -5.09
C PRO A 460 -22.06 10.83 -3.60
N PHE A 461 -21.35 11.87 -3.18
CA PHE A 461 -21.13 12.23 -1.78
C PHE A 461 -21.78 13.57 -1.39
N ILE A 462 -22.36 14.31 -2.34
CA ILE A 462 -23.15 15.51 -2.07
C ILE A 462 -24.62 15.13 -2.12
N PHE A 463 -25.29 15.19 -0.97
CA PHE A 463 -26.70 14.85 -0.83
C PHE A 463 -27.59 16.09 -0.98
N GLY A 464 -28.76 15.92 -1.58
CA GLY A 464 -29.74 16.98 -1.73
C GLY A 464 -30.53 16.91 -3.05
N GLN A 465 -31.41 17.89 -3.25
CA GLN A 465 -32.13 18.03 -4.53
C GLN A 465 -31.18 18.38 -5.66
N THR A 466 -31.44 17.86 -6.84
CA THR A 466 -30.57 18.04 -8.03
C THR A 466 -30.27 19.49 -8.37
N SER A 467 -31.30 20.35 -8.24
CA SER A 467 -31.17 21.82 -8.45
C SER A 467 -30.22 22.47 -7.44
N HIS A 468 -30.32 22.09 -6.17
CA HIS A 468 -29.45 22.61 -5.12
C HIS A 468 -27.99 22.17 -5.33
N VAL A 469 -27.75 20.89 -5.57
CA VAL A 469 -26.39 20.35 -5.84
C VAL A 469 -25.78 21.02 -7.07
N ARG A 470 -26.56 21.21 -8.14
CA ARG A 470 -26.13 21.90 -9.35
C ARG A 470 -25.70 23.35 -9.05
N ASN A 471 -26.55 24.15 -8.38
CA ASN A 471 -26.24 25.51 -8.00
C ASN A 471 -25.00 25.60 -7.10
N LEU A 472 -24.84 24.65 -6.20
CA LEU A 472 -23.67 24.54 -5.32
C LEU A 472 -22.38 24.33 -6.13
N LEU A 473 -22.37 23.40 -7.07
CA LEU A 473 -21.20 23.11 -7.90
C LEU A 473 -20.87 24.26 -8.88
N MET A 474 -21.90 24.93 -9.43
CA MET A 474 -21.71 26.12 -10.28
C MET A 474 -21.03 27.27 -9.51
N LYS A 475 -21.37 27.49 -8.22
CA LYS A 475 -20.66 28.45 -7.35
C LYS A 475 -19.18 28.15 -7.18
N HIS A 476 -18.76 26.90 -7.40
CA HIS A 476 -17.36 26.45 -7.34
C HIS A 476 -16.69 26.35 -8.72
N ASN A 477 -17.16 27.13 -9.69
CA ASN A 477 -16.61 27.26 -11.05
C ASN A 477 -16.63 25.96 -11.87
N ILE A 478 -17.56 25.04 -11.59
CA ILE A 478 -17.78 23.87 -12.43
C ILE A 478 -18.86 24.23 -13.47
N SER A 479 -18.55 24.02 -14.76
CA SER A 479 -19.48 24.36 -15.83
C SER A 479 -20.76 23.53 -15.77
N GLU A 480 -21.86 24.14 -16.17
CA GLU A 480 -23.16 23.48 -16.25
C GLU A 480 -23.13 22.23 -17.13
N THR A 481 -22.46 22.30 -18.27
CA THR A 481 -22.26 21.17 -19.19
C THR A 481 -21.55 20.00 -18.50
N MET A 482 -20.50 20.27 -17.74
CA MET A 482 -19.77 19.26 -16.98
C MET A 482 -20.68 18.59 -15.93
N ILE A 483 -21.47 19.38 -15.19
CA ILE A 483 -22.38 18.86 -14.16
C ILE A 483 -23.45 17.98 -14.78
N ASN A 484 -24.07 18.41 -15.89
CA ASN A 484 -25.12 17.65 -16.58
C ASN A 484 -24.58 16.31 -17.10
N ASN A 485 -23.43 16.33 -17.75
CA ASN A 485 -22.76 15.12 -18.25
C ASN A 485 -22.39 14.17 -17.11
N ALA A 486 -21.84 14.68 -16.02
CA ALA A 486 -21.47 13.88 -14.85
C ALA A 486 -22.69 13.26 -14.16
N TYR A 487 -23.83 13.97 -14.10
CA TYR A 487 -25.08 13.46 -13.55
C TYR A 487 -25.64 12.31 -14.38
N VAL A 488 -25.74 12.48 -15.70
CA VAL A 488 -26.21 11.43 -16.61
C VAL A 488 -25.30 10.21 -16.51
N LEU A 489 -23.99 10.42 -16.53
CA LEU A 489 -23.01 9.34 -16.42
C LEU A 489 -23.12 8.60 -15.08
N LEU A 490 -23.32 9.31 -13.97
CA LEU A 490 -23.54 8.72 -12.65
C LEU A 490 -24.80 7.84 -12.60
N LEU A 491 -25.91 8.32 -13.20
CA LEU A 491 -27.17 7.57 -13.26
C LEU A 491 -27.00 6.30 -14.12
N LEU A 492 -26.33 6.39 -15.26
CA LEU A 492 -26.05 5.23 -16.11
C LEU A 492 -25.11 4.21 -15.43
N LYS A 493 -24.04 4.67 -14.78
CA LYS A 493 -23.15 3.81 -13.96
C LYS A 493 -23.91 3.09 -12.84
N LYS A 494 -24.94 3.74 -12.27
CA LYS A 494 -25.86 3.14 -11.27
C LYS A 494 -26.97 2.29 -11.88
N ARG A 495 -27.00 2.11 -13.22
CA ARG A 495 -28.04 1.35 -13.94
C ARG A 495 -29.45 1.98 -13.81
N LYS A 496 -29.54 3.29 -13.62
CA LYS A 496 -30.79 4.06 -13.49
C LYS A 496 -31.14 4.75 -14.83
N ILE A 497 -31.35 3.94 -15.86
CA ILE A 497 -31.52 4.43 -17.25
C ILE A 497 -32.77 5.31 -17.42
N VAL A 498 -33.89 4.97 -16.71
CA VAL A 498 -35.12 5.76 -16.74
C VAL A 498 -34.88 7.16 -16.16
N GLU A 499 -34.22 7.22 -15.00
CA GLU A 499 -33.91 8.51 -14.36
C GLU A 499 -32.98 9.36 -15.23
N ALA A 500 -32.00 8.73 -15.90
CA ALA A 500 -31.13 9.40 -16.85
C ALA A 500 -31.90 9.98 -18.06
N SER A 501 -32.85 9.22 -18.62
CA SER A 501 -33.71 9.67 -19.71
C SER A 501 -34.57 10.88 -19.29
N ILE A 502 -35.18 10.82 -18.10
CA ILE A 502 -35.96 11.94 -17.52
C ILE A 502 -35.08 13.16 -17.31
N TYR A 503 -33.89 12.97 -16.71
CA TYR A 503 -32.95 14.08 -16.46
C TYR A 503 -32.59 14.82 -17.75
N MET A 504 -32.24 14.09 -18.83
CA MET A 504 -31.87 14.70 -20.11
C MET A 504 -33.02 15.45 -20.81
N ARG A 505 -34.29 15.09 -20.53
CA ARG A 505 -35.45 15.83 -21.03
C ARG A 505 -35.63 17.20 -20.34
N PHE A 506 -35.33 17.25 -19.02
CA PHE A 506 -35.47 18.48 -18.23
C PHE A 506 -34.29 19.44 -18.42
N PHE A 507 -33.08 18.91 -18.52
CA PHE A 507 -31.84 19.66 -18.63
C PHE A 507 -31.27 19.53 -20.03
N LYS A 508 -31.81 20.31 -20.97
CA LYS A 508 -31.28 20.39 -22.33
C LYS A 508 -29.91 21.08 -22.32
N GLY A 509 -28.92 20.50 -23.00
CA GLY A 509 -27.56 21.04 -23.07
C GLY A 509 -26.64 20.13 -23.88
N ASP A 510 -25.37 20.48 -23.95
CA ASP A 510 -24.36 19.73 -24.69
C ASP A 510 -23.92 18.49 -23.90
N TYR A 511 -24.06 17.32 -24.49
CA TYR A 511 -23.69 16.05 -23.86
C TYR A 511 -22.49 15.39 -24.55
N PHE A 512 -21.57 14.82 -23.76
CA PHE A 512 -20.36 14.13 -24.25
C PHE A 512 -20.69 12.75 -24.79
N TYR A 513 -21.00 12.67 -26.07
CA TYR A 513 -21.46 11.46 -26.74
C TYR A 513 -20.61 10.21 -26.43
N LYS A 514 -19.30 10.25 -26.69
CA LYS A 514 -18.43 9.06 -26.56
C LYS A 514 -18.46 8.42 -25.17
N ILE A 515 -18.47 9.23 -24.13
CA ILE A 515 -18.41 8.76 -22.74
C ILE A 515 -19.78 8.21 -22.31
N ILE A 516 -20.86 8.94 -22.64
CA ILE A 516 -22.21 8.55 -22.26
C ILE A 516 -22.67 7.31 -23.05
N ALA A 517 -22.36 7.21 -24.33
CA ALA A 517 -22.79 6.11 -25.20
C ALA A 517 -22.30 4.75 -24.71
N ALA A 518 -21.05 4.65 -24.23
CA ALA A 518 -20.50 3.40 -23.71
C ALA A 518 -21.27 2.93 -22.45
N GLU A 519 -21.49 3.81 -21.49
CA GLU A 519 -22.23 3.46 -20.25
C GLU A 519 -23.72 3.26 -20.52
N LEU A 520 -24.29 3.95 -21.51
CA LEU A 520 -25.67 3.76 -21.93
C LEU A 520 -25.90 2.32 -22.47
N ARG A 521 -25.02 1.81 -23.34
CA ARG A 521 -25.10 0.43 -23.84
C ARG A 521 -25.09 -0.58 -22.70
N LEU A 522 -24.15 -0.43 -21.75
CA LEU A 522 -24.06 -1.30 -20.58
C LEU A 522 -25.32 -1.24 -19.69
N ALA A 523 -25.85 -0.04 -19.44
CA ALA A 523 -27.04 0.14 -18.60
C ALA A 523 -28.30 -0.41 -19.26
N ALA A 524 -28.46 -0.20 -20.57
CA ALA A 524 -29.60 -0.66 -21.36
C ALA A 524 -29.68 -2.19 -21.45
N ILE A 525 -28.55 -2.86 -21.67
CA ILE A 525 -28.48 -4.33 -21.66
C ILE A 525 -28.82 -4.88 -20.29
N PHE A 526 -28.19 -4.34 -19.24
CA PHE A 526 -28.40 -4.81 -17.87
C PHE A 526 -29.86 -4.70 -17.44
N LYS A 527 -30.54 -3.61 -17.80
CA LYS A 527 -31.97 -3.38 -17.49
C LYS A 527 -32.91 -3.93 -18.56
N ASN A 528 -32.39 -4.42 -19.68
CA ASN A 528 -33.17 -4.88 -20.83
C ASN A 528 -34.13 -3.80 -21.37
N ASP A 529 -33.71 -2.54 -21.36
CA ASP A 529 -34.53 -1.35 -21.67
C ASP A 529 -34.11 -0.70 -22.99
N THR A 530 -34.73 -1.15 -24.07
CA THR A 530 -34.53 -0.59 -25.40
C THR A 530 -35.22 0.76 -25.60
N TYR A 531 -36.31 1.04 -24.86
CA TYR A 531 -37.07 2.28 -24.98
C TYR A 531 -36.26 3.50 -24.52
N ASN A 532 -35.73 3.45 -23.30
CA ASN A 532 -34.94 4.54 -22.77
C ASN A 532 -33.58 4.64 -23.46
N PHE A 533 -33.03 3.53 -23.98
CA PHE A 533 -31.84 3.56 -24.84
C PHE A 533 -32.04 4.45 -26.05
N VAL A 534 -33.15 4.26 -26.82
CA VAL A 534 -33.46 5.05 -28.02
C VAL A 534 -33.71 6.53 -27.65
N ASN A 535 -34.45 6.79 -26.56
CA ASN A 535 -34.73 8.16 -26.13
C ASN A 535 -33.46 8.93 -25.75
N ILE A 536 -32.55 8.32 -24.98
CA ILE A 536 -31.28 8.94 -24.61
C ILE A 536 -30.41 9.13 -25.84
N SER A 537 -30.38 8.13 -26.74
CA SER A 537 -29.61 8.24 -27.98
C SER A 537 -30.11 9.38 -28.87
N LYS A 538 -31.43 9.61 -28.97
CA LYS A 538 -32.00 10.78 -29.68
C LYS A 538 -31.56 12.10 -29.04
N ASN A 539 -31.66 12.22 -27.71
CA ASN A 539 -31.24 13.44 -27.01
C ASN A 539 -29.74 13.74 -27.19
N LEU A 540 -28.91 12.67 -27.26
CA LEU A 540 -27.48 12.82 -27.57
C LEU A 540 -27.22 13.32 -29.00
N LEU A 541 -28.10 12.98 -29.93
CA LEU A 541 -28.05 13.45 -31.32
C LEU A 541 -28.44 14.91 -31.48
N GLU A 542 -29.46 15.34 -30.72
CA GLU A 542 -29.97 16.72 -30.73
C GLU A 542 -29.00 17.70 -30.04
N SER A 543 -28.07 17.19 -29.21
CA SER A 543 -27.05 18.03 -28.59
C SER A 543 -25.91 18.32 -29.57
N THR A 544 -25.78 19.57 -29.99
CA THR A 544 -25.04 20.03 -31.18
C THR A 544 -23.52 20.17 -31.03
N ASN A 545 -22.91 19.73 -29.96
CA ASN A 545 -21.44 19.73 -29.83
C ASN A 545 -20.83 18.34 -30.14
N LEU A 546 -20.86 17.98 -31.41
CA LEU A 546 -19.92 17.01 -31.97
C LEU A 546 -18.51 17.61 -31.86
N ASP A 547 -17.64 16.91 -31.12
CA ASP A 547 -16.21 17.23 -31.02
C ASP A 547 -15.68 17.74 -32.36
N SER A 548 -15.08 18.92 -32.37
CA SER A 548 -14.51 19.59 -33.55
C SER A 548 -13.50 18.72 -34.34
N THR A 549 -12.96 17.67 -33.74
CA THR A 549 -12.09 16.69 -34.37
C THR A 549 -12.83 15.69 -35.28
N LEU A 550 -14.12 15.46 -35.08
CA LEU A 550 -14.95 14.66 -35.98
C LEU A 550 -15.53 15.50 -37.14
N MET A 551 -15.62 16.83 -37.00
CA MET A 551 -16.08 17.72 -38.06
C MET A 551 -15.11 17.81 -39.24
N LEU A 552 -13.81 17.60 -39.07
CA LEU A 552 -12.82 17.67 -40.16
C LEU A 552 -12.90 16.51 -41.13
N HIS A 553 -13.52 15.38 -40.79
CA HIS A 553 -13.71 14.23 -41.68
C HIS A 553 -15.10 14.11 -42.33
N THR A 554 -16.08 14.98 -41.97
CA THR A 554 -17.49 14.84 -42.40
C THR A 554 -18.04 16.01 -43.24
N ILE A 555 -17.19 16.94 -43.69
CA ILE A 555 -17.63 18.10 -44.50
C ILE A 555 -18.17 17.67 -45.91
N SER A 556 -18.07 16.43 -46.30
CA SER A 556 -18.48 16.06 -47.65
C SER A 556 -19.78 15.26 -47.81
N ASN A 557 -20.45 14.76 -46.76
CA ASN A 557 -21.74 14.06 -46.97
C ASN A 557 -22.64 14.00 -45.73
N ASN A 558 -23.84 14.59 -45.84
CA ASN A 558 -25.06 14.42 -45.01
C ASN A 558 -24.92 13.93 -43.57
N VAL A 559 -24.93 14.89 -42.65
CA VAL A 559 -24.51 14.83 -41.24
C VAL A 559 -25.51 14.15 -40.27
N THR A 560 -26.63 13.59 -40.71
CA THR A 560 -27.76 13.24 -39.82
C THR A 560 -27.75 11.82 -39.21
N PHE A 561 -26.82 10.93 -39.54
CA PHE A 561 -26.95 9.49 -39.16
C PHE A 561 -25.80 8.83 -38.39
N VAL A 562 -24.72 9.53 -38.14
CA VAL A 562 -23.48 8.92 -37.61
C VAL A 562 -23.56 8.30 -36.21
N PRO A 563 -24.27 8.88 -35.21
CA PRO A 563 -24.20 8.37 -33.84
C PRO A 563 -24.92 7.05 -33.57
N MET A 564 -26.06 6.77 -34.22
CA MET A 564 -26.78 5.51 -34.01
C MET A 564 -26.06 4.35 -34.70
N ASP A 565 -25.59 4.55 -35.91
CA ASP A 565 -24.80 3.55 -36.65
C ASP A 565 -23.55 3.14 -35.90
N THR A 566 -22.81 4.12 -35.35
CA THR A 566 -21.63 3.83 -34.51
C THR A 566 -21.98 3.13 -33.22
N GLN A 567 -23.06 3.49 -32.54
CA GLN A 567 -23.51 2.78 -31.33
C GLN A 567 -23.85 1.31 -31.61
N LEU A 568 -24.50 1.00 -32.73
CA LEU A 568 -24.84 -0.36 -33.13
C LEU A 568 -23.62 -1.16 -33.53
N GLN A 569 -22.65 -0.55 -34.22
CA GLN A 569 -21.39 -1.20 -34.57
C GLN A 569 -20.57 -1.53 -33.33
N ASP A 570 -20.40 -0.57 -32.42
CA ASP A 570 -19.73 -0.78 -31.13
C ASP A 570 -20.47 -1.85 -30.30
N PHE A 571 -21.82 -1.82 -30.31
CA PHE A 571 -22.62 -2.82 -29.60
C PHE A 571 -22.32 -4.26 -30.10
N MET A 572 -22.26 -4.48 -31.40
CA MET A 572 -21.97 -5.81 -31.97
C MET A 572 -20.56 -6.29 -31.57
N ILE A 573 -19.61 -5.37 -31.42
CA ILE A 573 -18.24 -5.67 -30.98
C ILE A 573 -18.21 -5.99 -29.49
N ASP A 574 -18.83 -5.13 -28.69
CA ASP A 574 -18.76 -5.21 -27.21
C ASP A 574 -19.60 -6.37 -26.65
N PHE A 575 -20.72 -6.74 -27.34
CA PHE A 575 -21.72 -7.67 -26.82
C PHE A 575 -22.16 -8.74 -27.83
N PRO A 576 -21.27 -9.62 -28.33
CA PRO A 576 -21.56 -10.58 -29.39
C PRO A 576 -22.63 -11.63 -29.03
N SER A 577 -22.87 -11.86 -27.74
CA SER A 577 -23.89 -12.84 -27.27
C SER A 577 -25.32 -12.28 -27.19
N HIS A 578 -25.52 -10.96 -27.28
CA HIS A 578 -26.82 -10.30 -27.02
C HIS A 578 -27.70 -10.10 -28.27
N LYS A 579 -27.72 -11.07 -29.17
CA LYS A 579 -28.49 -11.01 -30.45
C LYS A 579 -29.99 -10.74 -30.23
N SER A 580 -30.62 -11.38 -29.26
CA SER A 580 -32.05 -11.19 -28.94
C SER A 580 -32.41 -9.78 -28.46
N TRP A 581 -31.51 -9.10 -27.76
CA TRP A 581 -31.66 -7.70 -27.37
C TRP A 581 -31.59 -6.78 -28.59
N LEU A 582 -30.68 -7.06 -29.51
CA LEU A 582 -30.52 -6.30 -30.76
C LEU A 582 -31.79 -6.42 -31.66
N ILE A 583 -32.39 -7.58 -31.74
CA ILE A 583 -33.67 -7.76 -32.48
C ILE A 583 -34.77 -6.86 -31.92
N ARG A 584 -34.94 -6.83 -30.59
CA ARG A 584 -35.92 -5.93 -29.94
C ARG A 584 -35.59 -4.46 -30.16
N LEU A 585 -34.31 -4.13 -30.21
CA LEU A 585 -33.88 -2.77 -30.52
C LEU A 585 -34.25 -2.36 -31.95
N ILE A 586 -34.05 -3.25 -32.97
CA ILE A 586 -34.43 -3.01 -34.36
C ILE A 586 -35.91 -2.67 -34.45
N ASN A 587 -36.80 -3.49 -33.90
CA ASN A 587 -38.25 -3.22 -33.93
C ASN A 587 -38.58 -1.87 -33.26
N ARG A 588 -37.83 -1.47 -32.26
CA ARG A 588 -38.01 -0.19 -31.59
C ARG A 588 -37.50 0.99 -32.42
N LEU A 589 -36.41 0.81 -33.17
CA LEU A 589 -35.89 1.84 -34.08
C LEU A 589 -36.87 2.14 -35.22
N VAL A 590 -37.49 1.09 -35.80
CA VAL A 590 -38.56 1.23 -36.81
C VAL A 590 -39.72 2.06 -36.27
N ASN A 591 -40.26 1.69 -35.07
CA ASN A 591 -41.36 2.39 -34.43
C ASN A 591 -41.03 3.86 -34.07
N ASN A 592 -39.76 4.25 -34.06
CA ASN A 592 -39.30 5.60 -33.79
C ASN A 592 -38.82 6.34 -35.05
N ASN A 593 -39.03 5.81 -36.23
CA ASN A 593 -38.64 6.38 -37.54
C ASN A 593 -37.13 6.78 -37.56
N VAL A 594 -36.27 5.90 -37.06
CA VAL A 594 -34.82 6.09 -37.08
C VAL A 594 -34.28 5.41 -38.32
N SER A 595 -33.58 6.13 -39.20
CA SER A 595 -32.95 5.51 -40.37
C SER A 595 -31.50 5.13 -40.09
N LEU A 596 -31.03 4.06 -40.75
CA LEU A 596 -29.68 3.51 -40.65
C LEU A 596 -28.99 3.50 -42.02
N LYS A 597 -27.66 3.52 -42.02
CA LYS A 597 -26.88 3.30 -43.22
C LYS A 597 -27.03 1.87 -43.70
N THR A 598 -27.12 1.68 -45.01
CA THR A 598 -27.22 0.36 -45.64
C THR A 598 -26.08 -0.58 -45.24
N GLU A 599 -24.89 -0.03 -45.02
CA GLU A 599 -23.73 -0.82 -44.54
C GLU A 599 -23.93 -1.34 -43.12
N THR A 600 -24.49 -0.51 -42.22
CA THR A 600 -24.79 -0.92 -40.82
C THR A 600 -25.86 -2.00 -40.81
N ALA A 601 -26.92 -1.88 -41.62
CA ALA A 601 -27.96 -2.89 -41.74
C ALA A 601 -27.39 -4.22 -42.28
N ARG A 602 -26.49 -4.18 -43.26
CA ARG A 602 -25.79 -5.40 -43.76
C ARG A 602 -24.92 -6.04 -42.66
N ARG A 603 -24.24 -5.25 -41.83
CA ARG A 603 -23.44 -5.77 -40.70
C ARG A 603 -24.33 -6.41 -39.65
N ILE A 604 -25.46 -5.79 -39.29
CA ILE A 604 -26.46 -6.34 -38.38
C ILE A 604 -27.01 -7.66 -38.94
N HIS A 605 -27.35 -7.71 -40.19
CA HIS A 605 -27.81 -8.92 -40.87
C HIS A 605 -26.79 -10.06 -40.71
N ARG A 606 -25.51 -9.83 -41.01
CA ARG A 606 -24.44 -10.83 -40.81
C ARG A 606 -24.26 -11.23 -39.35
N PHE A 607 -24.39 -10.29 -38.44
CA PHE A 607 -24.24 -10.53 -36.99
C PHE A 607 -25.35 -11.42 -36.44
N LEU A 608 -26.59 -11.22 -36.86
CA LEU A 608 -27.75 -12.00 -36.41
C LEU A 608 -27.79 -13.40 -36.99
N ASP A 609 -27.33 -13.57 -38.25
CA ASP A 609 -27.18 -14.85 -38.96
C ASP A 609 -28.44 -15.74 -38.83
N SER A 610 -28.34 -16.93 -38.24
CA SER A 610 -29.43 -17.91 -38.10
C SER A 610 -30.63 -17.46 -37.26
N ARG A 611 -30.59 -16.30 -36.62
CA ARG A 611 -31.66 -15.73 -35.78
C ARG A 611 -32.52 -14.67 -36.49
N ILE A 612 -32.34 -14.51 -37.80
CA ILE A 612 -33.12 -13.58 -38.58
C ILE A 612 -34.44 -14.25 -38.96
N THR A 613 -35.56 -13.59 -38.61
CA THR A 613 -36.90 -13.89 -39.10
C THR A 613 -37.25 -12.95 -40.25
N ASP A 614 -38.25 -13.32 -41.06
CA ASP A 614 -38.70 -12.47 -42.18
C ASP A 614 -39.15 -11.09 -41.71
N ASP A 615 -39.77 -11.01 -40.52
CA ASP A 615 -40.19 -9.74 -39.89
C ASP A 615 -38.99 -8.83 -39.62
N VAL A 616 -37.91 -9.39 -39.02
CA VAL A 616 -36.68 -8.62 -38.71
C VAL A 616 -35.98 -8.19 -40.00
N LEU A 617 -36.09 -8.96 -41.06
CA LEU A 617 -35.52 -8.62 -42.35
C LEU A 617 -36.29 -7.47 -43.01
N GLN A 618 -37.62 -7.44 -42.86
CA GLN A 618 -38.49 -6.35 -43.32
C GLN A 618 -38.22 -5.10 -42.51
N ASP A 619 -38.10 -5.20 -41.18
CA ASP A 619 -37.74 -4.11 -40.30
C ASP A 619 -36.38 -3.50 -40.65
N LEU A 620 -35.36 -4.33 -40.95
CA LEU A 620 -34.05 -3.82 -41.39
C LEU A 620 -34.09 -3.10 -42.75
N LYS A 621 -34.97 -3.53 -43.67
CA LYS A 621 -35.17 -2.84 -44.94
C LYS A 621 -35.84 -1.48 -44.72
N SER A 622 -36.88 -1.40 -43.89
CA SER A 622 -37.58 -0.16 -43.58
C SER A 622 -36.71 0.87 -42.87
N LEU A 623 -35.66 0.45 -42.14
CA LEU A 623 -34.69 1.34 -41.51
C LEU A 623 -33.67 1.93 -42.50
N THR A 624 -33.58 1.40 -43.71
CA THR A 624 -32.64 1.84 -44.77
C THR A 624 -33.30 2.67 -45.87
N GLU A 625 -34.62 2.67 -45.92
CA GLU A 625 -35.45 3.54 -46.73
C GLU A 625 -35.67 4.89 -46.04
#